data_db0df9366b9c0a2ba4fcde361b275d4a
#
_entry.id   db0df9366b9c0a2ba4fcde361b275d4a
#
_cell.length_a   1.000
_cell.length_b   1.000
_cell.length_c   1.000
_cell.angle_alpha   90.00
_cell.angle_beta   90.00
_cell.angle_gamma   90.00
#
_symmetry.space_group_name_H-M   'P 1'
#
loop_
_entity.id
_entity.type
_entity.pdbx_description
1 polymer ?
#
loop_
_entity_poly.entity_id
_entity_poly.type
_entity_poly.pdbx_seq_one_letter_code
_entity_poly.pdbx_strand_id
1 'polypeptide(L)'
;YVVCNTDFQHLSASPVPQKLQLGGVITKGLGAGSDYLIGKKAATESIDDINNILTGTNEMVFITCGMGGGTGTGAAPVIAEASKSKGLLTVAVVTIPFRDEGPDAMYRATEGIRELSRHVDSLIIIDNQRLYEVYPDLEFFDALDKANEVLAIAVKSITDIIFTRGLINVDFADVKRIMKDSGMAFMGIGTGCGGDRARDAVESALASPLMSNCDITKASKALVNITASKMRAEEKQQIMDYVNNATGGASNFKCGVVRDDELGEDIKVTIVATGYDMTDLPQVDTDQINRDKIITVDISDENFSYVRHGLPLSSGDLLSVTKKDRYIGKPALIVENSEDLQQKESETAFDRRDRMLRKQRQEQMVQNIEKQSER
;
A
#
# COMPACT_ATOMS: atom_id res chain seq x y z
N TYR A 1 4.16 11.37 17.29
CA TYR A 1 4.53 10.86 15.97
C TYR A 1 5.95 10.33 16.01
N VAL A 2 6.17 9.17 15.38
CA VAL A 2 7.49 8.54 15.20
C VAL A 2 7.68 8.31 13.71
N VAL A 3 8.80 8.73 13.16
CA VAL A 3 9.17 8.40 11.79
C VAL A 3 10.17 7.27 11.78
N CYS A 4 9.91 6.23 10.98
CA CYS A 4 10.77 5.06 10.82
C CYS A 4 11.27 4.98 9.38
N ASN A 5 12.55 4.74 9.17
CA ASN A 5 13.10 4.51 7.84
C ASN A 5 14.35 3.62 7.89
N THR A 6 14.59 2.89 6.82
CA THR A 6 15.84 2.17 6.56
C THR A 6 16.91 3.07 5.97
N ASP A 7 16.52 4.19 5.35
CA ASP A 7 17.41 5.20 4.79
C ASP A 7 17.71 6.30 5.83
N PHE A 8 18.96 6.40 6.23
CA PHE A 8 19.41 7.35 7.25
C PHE A 8 19.33 8.81 6.77
N GLN A 9 19.59 9.07 5.49
CA GLN A 9 19.58 10.44 4.94
C GLN A 9 18.14 10.99 4.97
N HIS A 10 17.19 10.24 4.44
CA HIS A 10 15.77 10.62 4.48
C HIS A 10 15.26 10.74 5.92
N LEU A 11 15.64 9.81 6.80
CA LEU A 11 15.27 9.85 8.20
C LEU A 11 15.78 11.10 8.90
N SER A 12 17.04 11.47 8.63
CA SER A 12 17.67 12.67 9.22
C SER A 12 17.02 13.96 8.76
N ALA A 13 16.60 14.02 7.49
CA ALA A 13 15.95 15.20 6.90
C ALA A 13 14.49 15.40 7.40
N SER A 14 13.88 14.39 8.02
CA SER A 14 12.51 14.51 8.54
C SER A 14 12.42 15.56 9.65
N PRO A 15 11.38 16.42 9.66
CA PRO A 15 11.14 17.38 10.75
C PRO A 15 10.59 16.73 12.02
N VAL A 16 10.17 15.46 11.98
CA VAL A 16 9.62 14.75 13.14
C VAL A 16 10.72 14.52 14.18
N PRO A 17 10.52 14.95 15.45
CA PRO A 17 11.55 14.84 16.48
C PRO A 17 11.94 13.40 16.81
N GLN A 18 10.96 12.51 16.89
CA GLN A 18 11.19 11.12 17.26
C GLN A 18 11.42 10.28 15.99
N LYS A 19 12.64 9.77 15.86
CA LYS A 19 13.13 9.05 14.69
C LYS A 19 13.61 7.67 15.09
N LEU A 20 13.27 6.67 14.27
CA LEU A 20 13.75 5.30 14.44
C LEU A 20 14.37 4.81 13.13
N GLN A 21 15.67 4.57 13.14
CA GLN A 21 16.33 3.90 12.02
C GLN A 21 16.05 2.40 12.11
N LEU A 22 15.56 1.81 11.02
CA LEU A 22 15.32 0.38 10.92
C LEU A 22 16.52 -0.32 10.26
N GLY A 23 16.98 -1.40 10.86
CA GLY A 23 17.97 -2.29 10.28
C GLY A 23 19.32 -1.62 10.00
N GLY A 24 19.86 -0.91 10.97
CA GLY A 24 21.11 -0.16 10.82
C GLY A 24 22.29 -1.02 10.39
N VAL A 25 22.35 -2.30 10.77
CA VAL A 25 23.39 -3.25 10.36
C VAL A 25 23.09 -3.80 8.96
N ILE A 26 21.87 -4.26 8.72
CA ILE A 26 21.46 -4.89 7.46
C ILE A 26 21.55 -3.90 6.30
N THR A 27 20.98 -2.69 6.47
CA THR A 27 20.88 -1.70 5.38
C THR A 27 22.07 -0.73 5.33
N LYS A 28 22.84 -0.65 6.40
CA LYS A 28 23.93 0.34 6.59
C LYS A 28 23.48 1.78 6.35
N GLY A 29 22.18 2.05 6.58
CA GLY A 29 21.57 3.33 6.35
C GLY A 29 21.32 3.71 4.89
N LEU A 30 21.48 2.79 3.94
CA LEU A 30 21.32 3.02 2.50
C LEU A 30 19.90 2.72 1.97
N GLY A 31 18.95 2.42 2.87
CA GLY A 31 17.60 2.03 2.48
C GLY A 31 17.46 0.55 2.13
N ALA A 32 16.25 0.12 1.79
CA ALA A 32 15.92 -1.26 1.46
C ALA A 32 15.98 -1.58 -0.05
N GLY A 33 16.33 -0.59 -0.91
CA GLY A 33 16.50 -0.81 -2.36
C GLY A 33 15.28 -1.37 -3.09
N SER A 34 14.07 -1.00 -2.68
CA SER A 34 12.78 -1.52 -3.17
C SER A 34 12.57 -3.03 -2.90
N ASP A 35 13.41 -3.66 -2.08
CA ASP A 35 13.25 -5.04 -1.63
C ASP A 35 12.50 -5.07 -0.28
N TYR A 36 11.25 -5.54 -0.30
CA TYR A 36 10.42 -5.62 0.91
C TYR A 36 10.91 -6.70 1.90
N LEU A 37 11.64 -7.72 1.44
CA LEU A 37 12.24 -8.72 2.32
C LEU A 37 13.40 -8.12 3.13
N ILE A 38 14.16 -7.20 2.54
CA ILE A 38 15.17 -6.41 3.25
C ILE A 38 14.48 -5.49 4.24
N GLY A 39 13.39 -4.80 3.85
CA GLY A 39 12.58 -3.99 4.75
C GLY A 39 12.04 -4.78 5.95
N LYS A 40 11.53 -5.99 5.72
CA LYS A 40 11.06 -6.90 6.78
C LYS A 40 12.20 -7.29 7.73
N LYS A 41 13.36 -7.70 7.20
CA LYS A 41 14.54 -8.03 8.00
C LYS A 41 15.03 -6.83 8.82
N ALA A 42 15.05 -5.64 8.23
CA ALA A 42 15.45 -4.41 8.89
C ALA A 42 14.53 -4.07 10.09
N ALA A 43 13.22 -4.20 9.94
CA ALA A 43 12.29 -4.02 11.04
C ALA A 43 12.44 -5.10 12.12
N THR A 44 12.70 -6.34 11.73
CA THR A 44 12.96 -7.44 12.66
C THR A 44 14.25 -7.24 13.46
N GLU A 45 15.31 -6.72 12.83
CA GLU A 45 16.54 -6.32 13.52
C GLU A 45 16.27 -5.29 14.62
N SER A 46 15.39 -4.34 14.32
CA SER A 46 15.06 -3.22 15.21
C SER A 46 13.84 -3.48 16.11
N ILE A 47 13.46 -4.75 16.32
CA ILE A 47 12.22 -5.10 17.02
C ILE A 47 12.19 -4.61 18.48
N ASP A 48 13.33 -4.60 19.16
CA ASP A 48 13.43 -4.12 20.54
C ASP A 48 13.18 -2.60 20.62
N ASP A 49 13.71 -1.83 19.67
CA ASP A 49 13.47 -0.40 19.60
C ASP A 49 12.01 -0.08 19.24
N ILE A 50 11.41 -0.83 18.32
CA ILE A 50 9.98 -0.76 18.02
C ILE A 50 9.17 -1.04 19.28
N ASN A 51 9.51 -2.09 20.00
CA ASN A 51 8.84 -2.44 21.24
C ASN A 51 8.97 -1.40 22.36
N ASN A 52 10.09 -0.69 22.43
CA ASN A 52 10.30 0.40 23.36
C ASN A 52 9.43 1.63 23.06
N ILE A 53 9.10 1.86 21.78
CA ILE A 53 8.19 2.93 21.37
C ILE A 53 6.74 2.56 21.65
N LEU A 54 6.37 1.29 21.44
CA LEU A 54 5.03 0.77 21.69
C LEU A 54 4.85 0.48 23.21
N THR A 55 4.81 1.54 24.02
CA THR A 55 4.70 1.41 25.49
C THR A 55 3.29 1.00 25.93
N GLY A 56 3.19 0.46 27.16
CA GLY A 56 1.90 0.04 27.73
C GLY A 56 0.91 1.16 28.08
N THR A 57 1.29 2.44 27.86
CA THR A 57 0.40 3.60 28.01
C THR A 57 -0.37 3.91 26.73
N ASN A 58 0.02 3.33 25.59
CA ASN A 58 -0.68 3.51 24.32
C ASN A 58 -1.89 2.58 24.29
N GLU A 59 -2.99 3.04 23.77
CA GLU A 59 -4.20 2.23 23.57
C GLU A 59 -4.43 1.93 22.09
N MET A 60 -3.86 2.76 21.20
CA MET A 60 -4.03 2.67 19.74
C MET A 60 -2.75 3.07 19.02
N VAL A 61 -2.52 2.48 17.87
CA VAL A 61 -1.41 2.80 16.96
C VAL A 61 -1.95 2.95 15.54
N PHE A 62 -1.58 4.06 14.91
CA PHE A 62 -1.73 4.25 13.46
C PHE A 62 -0.40 3.94 12.78
N ILE A 63 -0.43 3.07 11.79
CA ILE A 63 0.70 2.76 10.93
C ILE A 63 0.41 3.34 9.56
N THR A 64 1.25 4.29 9.12
CA THR A 64 1.09 4.93 7.82
C THR A 64 2.32 4.73 6.97
N CYS A 65 2.13 4.28 5.73
CA CYS A 65 3.24 4.13 4.79
C CYS A 65 2.74 4.02 3.33
N GLY A 66 3.64 4.32 2.39
CA GLY A 66 3.46 3.95 0.99
C GLY A 66 3.84 2.47 0.78
N MET A 67 2.96 1.73 0.13
CA MET A 67 3.22 0.37 -0.33
C MET A 67 3.91 0.39 -1.71
N GLY A 68 4.58 -0.71 -2.07
CA GLY A 68 5.30 -0.84 -3.33
C GLY A 68 6.81 -0.61 -3.24
N GLY A 69 7.27 0.16 -2.23
CA GLY A 69 8.68 0.28 -1.89
C GLY A 69 9.19 -0.87 -1.03
N GLY A 70 10.45 -0.77 -0.58
CA GLY A 70 11.06 -1.80 0.29
C GLY A 70 10.72 -1.61 1.76
N THR A 71 10.88 -0.38 2.27
CA THR A 71 10.75 -0.07 3.71
C THR A 71 9.30 -0.20 4.18
N GLY A 72 8.37 0.57 3.61
CA GLY A 72 6.96 0.57 4.04
C GLY A 72 6.33 -0.80 3.89
N THR A 73 6.49 -1.41 2.72
CA THR A 73 5.93 -2.73 2.39
C THR A 73 6.42 -3.84 3.32
N GLY A 74 7.72 -3.82 3.67
CA GLY A 74 8.33 -4.87 4.50
C GLY A 74 8.24 -4.62 6.00
N ALA A 75 8.39 -3.38 6.45
CA ALA A 75 8.45 -3.04 7.86
C ALA A 75 7.07 -2.90 8.52
N ALA A 76 6.06 -2.39 7.78
CA ALA A 76 4.74 -2.15 8.35
C ALA A 76 4.09 -3.41 8.93
N PRO A 77 4.13 -4.60 8.29
CA PRO A 77 3.60 -5.83 8.89
C PRO A 77 4.29 -6.22 10.20
N VAL A 78 5.61 -6.05 10.30
CA VAL A 78 6.38 -6.37 11.54
C VAL A 78 5.99 -5.43 12.67
N ILE A 79 5.85 -4.13 12.38
CA ILE A 79 5.42 -3.14 13.36
C ILE A 79 3.98 -3.42 13.81
N ALA A 80 3.11 -3.80 12.88
CA ALA A 80 1.71 -4.15 13.17
C ALA A 80 1.60 -5.38 14.07
N GLU A 81 2.38 -6.42 13.79
CA GLU A 81 2.44 -7.63 14.61
C GLU A 81 2.90 -7.30 16.04
N ALA A 82 3.96 -6.51 16.19
CA ALA A 82 4.44 -6.05 17.48
C ALA A 82 3.38 -5.23 18.24
N SER A 83 2.65 -4.36 17.55
CA SER A 83 1.57 -3.56 18.12
C SER A 83 0.40 -4.43 18.57
N LYS A 84 -0.08 -5.33 17.71
CA LYS A 84 -1.21 -6.23 18.01
C LYS A 84 -0.87 -7.21 19.13
N SER A 85 0.37 -7.69 19.21
CA SER A 85 0.83 -8.58 20.29
C SER A 85 0.77 -7.93 21.67
N LYS A 86 0.85 -6.60 21.74
CA LYS A 86 0.68 -5.80 22.97
C LYS A 86 -0.78 -5.45 23.27
N GLY A 87 -1.73 -5.91 22.46
CA GLY A 87 -3.17 -5.65 22.63
C GLY A 87 -3.60 -4.24 22.26
N LEU A 88 -2.77 -3.49 21.53
CA LEU A 88 -3.09 -2.15 21.02
C LEU A 88 -4.07 -2.25 19.86
N LEU A 89 -5.03 -1.32 19.78
CA LEU A 89 -5.85 -1.17 18.58
C LEU A 89 -4.94 -0.71 17.43
N THR A 90 -4.71 -1.59 16.47
CA THR A 90 -3.76 -1.38 15.39
C THR A 90 -4.51 -1.05 14.09
N VAL A 91 -4.38 0.17 13.62
CA VAL A 91 -5.01 0.66 12.39
C VAL A 91 -3.93 1.05 11.39
N ALA A 92 -3.98 0.48 10.21
CA ALA A 92 -3.10 0.89 9.12
C ALA A 92 -3.83 1.75 8.10
N VAL A 93 -3.16 2.82 7.65
CA VAL A 93 -3.60 3.67 6.55
C VAL A 93 -2.45 3.72 5.55
N VAL A 94 -2.63 3.10 4.40
CA VAL A 94 -1.56 2.89 3.44
C VAL A 94 -1.96 3.34 2.05
N THR A 95 -0.97 3.77 1.25
CA THR A 95 -1.20 4.13 -0.14
C THR A 95 -0.73 3.03 -1.08
N ILE A 96 -1.46 2.82 -2.18
CA ILE A 96 -1.04 1.98 -3.31
C ILE A 96 -0.31 2.88 -4.30
N PRO A 97 0.81 2.42 -4.92
CA PRO A 97 1.55 3.20 -5.89
C PRO A 97 0.70 3.64 -7.08
N PHE A 98 1.14 4.69 -7.76
CA PHE A 98 0.60 5.05 -9.07
C PHE A 98 0.90 3.93 -10.09
N ARG A 99 0.05 3.79 -11.11
CA ARG A 99 0.23 2.73 -12.12
C ARG A 99 1.49 2.89 -12.96
N ASP A 100 1.98 4.11 -13.11
CA ASP A 100 3.22 4.46 -13.82
C ASP A 100 4.50 4.09 -13.04
N GLU A 101 4.40 3.77 -11.73
CA GLU A 101 5.50 3.18 -10.97
C GLU A 101 5.82 1.72 -11.38
N GLY A 102 4.97 1.14 -12.22
CA GLY A 102 5.18 -0.15 -12.86
C GLY A 102 4.63 -1.36 -12.11
N PRO A 103 4.54 -2.51 -12.80
CA PRO A 103 3.89 -3.72 -12.29
C PRO A 103 4.61 -4.31 -11.07
N ASP A 104 5.92 -4.19 -10.98
CA ASP A 104 6.69 -4.70 -9.84
C ASP A 104 6.35 -3.95 -8.54
N ALA A 105 6.14 -2.63 -8.60
CA ALA A 105 5.71 -1.85 -7.45
C ALA A 105 4.31 -2.26 -6.98
N MET A 106 3.39 -2.46 -7.92
CA MET A 106 2.04 -2.94 -7.66
C MET A 106 2.02 -4.34 -7.05
N TYR A 107 2.85 -5.25 -7.56
CA TYR A 107 3.00 -6.60 -7.01
C TYR A 107 3.49 -6.55 -5.56
N ARG A 108 4.57 -5.80 -5.29
CA ARG A 108 5.09 -5.63 -3.93
C ARG A 108 4.04 -5.02 -3.00
N ALA A 109 3.30 -4.00 -3.47
CA ALA A 109 2.23 -3.37 -2.70
C ALA A 109 1.15 -4.40 -2.31
N THR A 110 0.70 -5.22 -3.24
CA THR A 110 -0.31 -6.26 -3.00
C THR A 110 0.16 -7.30 -1.98
N GLU A 111 1.40 -7.78 -2.10
CA GLU A 111 1.97 -8.71 -1.13
C GLU A 111 2.11 -8.09 0.26
N GLY A 112 2.59 -6.82 0.33
CA GLY A 112 2.69 -6.09 1.59
C GLY A 112 1.35 -5.85 2.27
N ILE A 113 0.31 -5.48 1.50
CA ILE A 113 -1.05 -5.30 1.99
C ILE A 113 -1.62 -6.62 2.52
N ARG A 114 -1.43 -7.73 1.78
CA ARG A 114 -1.86 -9.06 2.20
C ARG A 114 -1.20 -9.50 3.51
N GLU A 115 0.09 -9.23 3.68
CA GLU A 115 0.78 -9.55 4.92
C GLU A 115 0.34 -8.62 6.06
N LEU A 116 0.24 -7.30 5.80
CA LEU A 116 -0.17 -6.30 6.79
C LEU A 116 -1.57 -6.56 7.33
N SER A 117 -2.51 -6.96 6.47
CA SER A 117 -3.90 -7.21 6.85
C SER A 117 -4.08 -8.31 7.91
N ARG A 118 -3.11 -9.22 8.03
CA ARG A 118 -3.13 -10.29 9.05
C ARG A 118 -2.80 -9.77 10.45
N HIS A 119 -2.12 -8.62 10.51
CA HIS A 119 -1.55 -8.08 11.74
C HIS A 119 -2.20 -6.77 12.18
N VAL A 120 -3.21 -6.28 11.48
CA VAL A 120 -3.97 -5.08 11.87
C VAL A 120 -5.40 -5.41 12.26
N ASP A 121 -6.03 -4.52 13.00
CA ASP A 121 -7.47 -4.60 13.31
C ASP A 121 -8.31 -3.98 12.20
N SER A 122 -7.81 -2.90 11.60
CA SER A 122 -8.46 -2.19 10.51
C SER A 122 -7.42 -1.70 9.50
N LEU A 123 -7.71 -1.86 8.22
CA LEU A 123 -6.84 -1.47 7.11
C LEU A 123 -7.58 -0.54 6.16
N ILE A 124 -7.10 0.68 6.04
CA ILE A 124 -7.58 1.67 5.07
C ILE A 124 -6.55 1.76 3.95
N ILE A 125 -7.01 1.58 2.72
CA ILE A 125 -6.18 1.61 1.53
C ILE A 125 -6.57 2.81 0.68
N ILE A 126 -5.59 3.63 0.34
CA ILE A 126 -5.73 4.80 -0.52
C ILE A 126 -5.11 4.48 -1.87
N ASP A 127 -5.89 4.51 -2.93
CA ASP A 127 -5.40 4.33 -4.29
C ASP A 127 -4.94 5.67 -4.86
N ASN A 128 -3.62 5.86 -4.98
CA ASN A 128 -3.05 7.11 -5.51
C ASN A 128 -3.55 7.40 -6.94
N GLN A 129 -3.84 6.38 -7.74
CA GLN A 129 -4.36 6.56 -9.09
C GLN A 129 -5.68 7.34 -9.14
N ARG A 130 -6.50 7.20 -8.08
CA ARG A 130 -7.78 7.92 -7.96
C ARG A 130 -7.62 9.42 -7.80
N LEU A 131 -6.47 9.87 -7.33
CA LEU A 131 -6.19 11.30 -7.23
C LEU A 131 -6.19 11.98 -8.60
N TYR A 132 -5.68 11.31 -9.64
CA TYR A 132 -5.74 11.83 -11.01
C TYR A 132 -7.17 11.89 -11.57
N GLU A 133 -8.05 10.98 -11.13
CA GLU A 133 -9.45 10.99 -11.56
C GLU A 133 -10.25 12.12 -10.90
N VAL A 134 -9.96 12.40 -9.62
CA VAL A 134 -10.65 13.42 -8.84
C VAL A 134 -10.07 14.82 -9.08
N TYR A 135 -8.79 14.89 -9.34
CA TYR A 135 -8.05 16.14 -9.58
C TYR A 135 -7.34 16.09 -10.96
N PRO A 136 -8.07 16.17 -12.06
CA PRO A 136 -7.50 15.96 -13.40
C PRO A 136 -6.46 17.02 -13.80
N ASP A 137 -6.52 18.21 -13.21
CA ASP A 137 -5.59 19.32 -13.46
C ASP A 137 -4.36 19.32 -12.53
N LEU A 138 -4.18 18.25 -11.73
CA LEU A 138 -3.10 18.16 -10.74
C LEU A 138 -1.75 17.97 -11.45
N GLU A 139 -0.79 18.82 -11.12
CA GLU A 139 0.58 18.63 -11.58
C GLU A 139 1.23 17.41 -10.89
N PHE A 140 2.16 16.76 -11.58
CA PHE A 140 2.77 15.53 -11.08
C PHE A 140 3.41 15.67 -9.68
N PHE A 141 4.10 16.77 -9.43
CA PHE A 141 4.72 17.01 -8.12
C PHE A 141 3.66 17.23 -7.02
N ASP A 142 2.57 17.89 -7.36
CA ASP A 142 1.45 18.13 -6.43
C ASP A 142 0.67 16.85 -6.14
N ALA A 143 0.70 15.85 -7.02
CA ALA A 143 0.01 14.58 -6.83
C ALA A 143 0.56 13.79 -5.62
N LEU A 144 1.87 13.79 -5.42
CA LEU A 144 2.50 13.15 -4.26
C LEU A 144 2.17 13.88 -2.97
N ASP A 145 2.19 15.22 -2.99
CA ASP A 145 1.80 16.02 -1.83
C ASP A 145 0.32 15.84 -1.51
N LYS A 146 -0.53 15.72 -2.53
CA LYS A 146 -1.95 15.43 -2.36
C LYS A 146 -2.20 14.04 -1.77
N ALA A 147 -1.44 13.03 -2.17
CA ALA A 147 -1.49 11.70 -1.57
C ALA A 147 -1.14 11.74 -0.07
N ASN A 148 -0.08 12.49 0.28
CA ASN A 148 0.32 12.70 1.66
C ASN A 148 -0.76 13.47 2.46
N GLU A 149 -1.37 14.50 1.87
CA GLU A 149 -2.46 15.26 2.47
C GLU A 149 -3.67 14.36 2.75
N VAL A 150 -4.09 13.56 1.78
CA VAL A 150 -5.23 12.63 1.91
C VAL A 150 -4.97 11.62 3.04
N LEU A 151 -3.76 11.08 3.12
CA LEU A 151 -3.36 10.17 4.18
C LEU A 151 -3.38 10.86 5.57
N ALA A 152 -2.86 12.08 5.65
CA ALA A 152 -2.89 12.87 6.88
C ALA A 152 -4.32 13.22 7.31
N ILE A 153 -5.20 13.58 6.37
CA ILE A 153 -6.63 13.85 6.61
C ILE A 153 -7.31 12.58 7.12
N ALA A 154 -6.99 11.41 6.56
CA ALA A 154 -7.55 10.13 7.00
C ALA A 154 -7.26 9.87 8.48
N VAL A 155 -5.99 9.92 8.86
CA VAL A 155 -5.58 9.72 10.27
C VAL A 155 -6.17 10.80 11.18
N LYS A 156 -6.08 12.07 10.76
CA LYS A 156 -6.61 13.18 11.54
C LYS A 156 -8.10 13.05 11.79
N SER A 157 -8.87 12.68 10.79
CA SER A 157 -10.34 12.57 10.94
C SER A 157 -10.75 11.50 11.96
N ILE A 158 -10.01 10.37 12.02
CA ILE A 158 -10.27 9.34 13.03
C ILE A 158 -9.84 9.84 14.42
N THR A 159 -8.70 10.51 14.52
CA THR A 159 -8.23 11.07 15.80
C THR A 159 -9.13 12.18 16.29
N ASP A 160 -9.62 13.04 15.42
CA ASP A 160 -10.56 14.11 15.77
C ASP A 160 -11.87 13.54 16.37
N ILE A 161 -12.35 12.42 15.85
CA ILE A 161 -13.54 11.74 16.41
C ILE A 161 -13.31 11.33 17.88
N ILE A 162 -12.07 10.90 18.21
CA ILE A 162 -11.73 10.41 19.55
C ILE A 162 -11.45 11.56 20.53
N PHE A 163 -10.72 12.58 20.07
CA PHE A 163 -10.17 13.61 20.95
C PHE A 163 -10.99 14.90 21.00
N THR A 164 -11.84 15.16 19.98
CA THR A 164 -12.65 16.37 19.96
C THR A 164 -13.91 16.19 20.80
N ARG A 165 -14.10 17.04 21.79
CA ARG A 165 -15.32 17.05 22.59
C ARG A 165 -16.50 17.56 21.76
N GLY A 166 -17.44 16.66 21.46
CA GLY A 166 -18.66 16.98 20.74
C GLY A 166 -19.89 17.15 21.66
N LEU A 167 -21.01 17.53 21.06
CA LEU A 167 -22.32 17.49 21.72
C LEU A 167 -22.82 16.06 21.90
N ILE A 168 -22.50 15.21 20.94
CA ILE A 168 -22.66 13.75 21.01
C ILE A 168 -21.27 13.17 20.82
N ASN A 169 -20.72 12.66 21.92
CA ASN A 169 -19.36 12.11 21.89
C ASN A 169 -19.38 10.66 21.41
N VAL A 170 -18.39 10.35 20.58
CA VAL A 170 -17.95 8.98 20.34
C VAL A 170 -16.72 8.77 21.19
N ASP A 171 -16.76 7.88 22.14
CA ASP A 171 -15.61 7.57 22.98
C ASP A 171 -14.66 6.58 22.31
N PHE A 172 -13.47 6.41 22.90
CA PHE A 172 -12.48 5.46 22.38
C PHE A 172 -13.01 4.02 22.35
N ALA A 173 -13.86 3.64 23.31
CA ALA A 173 -14.45 2.30 23.35
C ALA A 173 -15.39 2.05 22.17
N ASP A 174 -16.13 3.08 21.72
CA ASP A 174 -16.97 3.02 20.53
C ASP A 174 -16.13 2.85 19.26
N VAL A 175 -15.05 3.62 19.12
CA VAL A 175 -14.11 3.49 17.99
C VAL A 175 -13.47 2.12 18.00
N LYS A 176 -12.99 1.66 19.14
CA LYS A 176 -12.42 0.32 19.31
C LYS A 176 -13.42 -0.78 18.91
N ARG A 177 -14.67 -0.66 19.29
CA ARG A 177 -15.74 -1.60 18.93
C ARG A 177 -15.99 -1.68 17.43
N ILE A 178 -15.88 -0.56 16.73
CA ILE A 178 -16.12 -0.48 15.29
C ILE A 178 -14.89 -1.01 14.52
N MET A 179 -13.69 -0.61 14.93
CA MET A 179 -12.45 -0.86 14.18
C MET A 179 -11.73 -2.14 14.57
N LYS A 180 -11.96 -2.69 15.78
CA LYS A 180 -11.29 -3.92 16.22
C LYS A 180 -11.72 -5.11 15.38
N ASP A 181 -10.74 -5.84 14.85
CA ASP A 181 -10.90 -7.03 14.00
C ASP A 181 -11.93 -6.80 12.88
N SER A 182 -11.90 -5.60 12.30
CA SER A 182 -12.90 -5.18 11.29
C SER A 182 -12.44 -5.41 9.85
N GLY A 183 -11.20 -5.84 9.64
CA GLY A 183 -10.66 -6.10 8.31
C GLY A 183 -10.44 -4.80 7.52
N MET A 184 -10.94 -4.77 6.29
CA MET A 184 -10.85 -3.56 5.48
C MET A 184 -11.82 -2.51 5.93
N ALA A 185 -11.40 -1.26 5.83
CA ALA A 185 -12.20 -0.08 6.10
C ALA A 185 -12.06 0.94 4.96
N PHE A 186 -13.14 1.65 4.73
CA PHE A 186 -13.18 2.78 3.80
C PHE A 186 -13.58 4.03 4.54
N MET A 187 -13.09 5.15 4.09
CA MET A 187 -13.40 6.43 4.70
C MET A 187 -13.80 7.45 3.64
N GLY A 188 -14.82 8.22 3.93
CA GLY A 188 -15.22 9.33 3.11
C GLY A 188 -15.33 10.62 3.92
N ILE A 189 -14.96 11.72 3.30
CA ILE A 189 -15.07 13.05 3.89
C ILE A 189 -15.72 13.94 2.85
N GLY A 190 -16.77 14.64 3.26
CA GLY A 190 -17.48 15.59 2.40
C GLY A 190 -17.87 16.83 3.16
N THR A 191 -17.94 17.94 2.45
CA THR A 191 -18.40 19.21 2.96
C THR A 191 -19.55 19.69 2.08
N GLY A 192 -20.61 20.18 2.70
CA GLY A 192 -21.75 20.76 2.00
C GLY A 192 -22.01 22.17 2.47
N CYS A 193 -22.47 23.03 1.55
CA CYS A 193 -22.77 24.41 1.79
C CYS A 193 -24.17 24.79 1.25
N GLY A 194 -24.73 25.90 1.73
CA GLY A 194 -26.04 26.40 1.24
C GLY A 194 -27.26 25.67 1.78
N GLY A 195 -28.34 25.62 0.98
CA GLY A 195 -29.66 25.11 1.40
C GLY A 195 -29.71 23.60 1.63
N ASP A 196 -29.05 22.84 0.76
CA ASP A 196 -29.03 21.37 0.76
C ASP A 196 -27.73 20.80 1.38
N ARG A 197 -27.02 21.61 2.16
CA ARG A 197 -25.68 21.30 2.71
C ARG A 197 -25.57 19.94 3.41
N ALA A 198 -26.62 19.47 4.06
CA ALA A 198 -26.66 18.18 4.73
C ALA A 198 -26.55 17.01 3.72
N ARG A 199 -27.30 17.11 2.63
CA ARG A 199 -27.27 16.15 1.53
C ARG A 199 -25.95 16.21 0.80
N ASP A 200 -25.53 17.41 0.40
CA ASP A 200 -24.30 17.63 -0.39
C ASP A 200 -23.07 17.13 0.37
N ALA A 201 -23.03 17.33 1.70
CA ALA A 201 -21.94 16.81 2.54
C ALA A 201 -21.86 15.28 2.52
N VAL A 202 -22.99 14.57 2.59
CA VAL A 202 -23.02 13.10 2.56
C VAL A 202 -22.68 12.59 1.15
N GLU A 203 -23.29 13.16 0.11
CA GLU A 203 -23.01 12.78 -1.28
C GLU A 203 -21.52 12.98 -1.61
N SER A 204 -20.94 14.11 -1.20
CA SER A 204 -19.52 14.39 -1.34
C SER A 204 -18.65 13.39 -0.56
N ALA A 205 -19.06 13.01 0.66
CA ALA A 205 -18.33 12.01 1.46
C ALA A 205 -18.35 10.64 0.77
N LEU A 206 -19.48 10.21 0.24
CA LEU A 206 -19.63 8.94 -0.46
C LEU A 206 -18.89 8.91 -1.81
N ALA A 207 -18.78 10.07 -2.47
CA ALA A 207 -17.99 10.24 -3.70
C ALA A 207 -16.50 10.48 -3.45
N SER A 208 -16.06 10.49 -2.18
CA SER A 208 -14.65 10.72 -1.83
C SER A 208 -13.72 9.70 -2.48
N PRO A 209 -12.51 10.12 -2.93
CA PRO A 209 -11.50 9.20 -3.46
C PRO A 209 -11.13 8.07 -2.49
N LEU A 210 -11.31 8.33 -1.18
CA LEU A 210 -11.06 7.36 -0.10
C LEU A 210 -12.14 6.26 -0.01
N MET A 211 -13.31 6.47 -0.65
CA MET A 211 -14.42 5.51 -0.74
C MET A 211 -14.46 4.80 -2.09
N SER A 212 -13.58 5.15 -3.02
CA SER A 212 -13.60 4.61 -4.38
C SER A 212 -13.40 3.09 -4.38
N ASN A 213 -14.15 2.40 -5.25
CA ASN A 213 -14.18 0.93 -5.37
C ASN A 213 -14.77 0.18 -4.17
N CYS A 214 -15.47 0.89 -3.27
CA CYS A 214 -16.17 0.30 -2.15
C CYS A 214 -17.65 0.13 -2.47
N ASP A 215 -18.16 -1.07 -2.30
CA ASP A 215 -19.60 -1.28 -2.21
C ASP A 215 -20.02 -1.03 -0.75
N ILE A 216 -20.39 0.21 -0.46
CA ILE A 216 -20.73 0.62 0.91
C ILE A 216 -21.89 -0.19 1.50
N THR A 217 -22.72 -0.83 0.66
CA THR A 217 -23.83 -1.68 1.13
C THR A 217 -23.35 -2.94 1.85
N LYS A 218 -22.11 -3.34 1.66
CA LYS A 218 -21.48 -4.46 2.36
C LYS A 218 -20.91 -4.10 3.73
N ALA A 219 -20.93 -2.82 4.11
CA ALA A 219 -20.42 -2.39 5.41
C ALA A 219 -21.20 -3.03 6.55
N SER A 220 -20.54 -3.75 7.44
CA SER A 220 -21.18 -4.33 8.63
C SER A 220 -21.25 -3.33 9.78
N LYS A 221 -20.35 -2.35 9.84
CA LYS A 221 -20.28 -1.31 10.88
C LYS A 221 -19.97 0.04 10.22
N ALA A 222 -20.54 1.11 10.76
CA ALA A 222 -20.27 2.47 10.30
C ALA A 222 -20.15 3.45 11.45
N LEU A 223 -19.16 4.35 11.32
CA LEU A 223 -18.96 5.49 12.21
C LEU A 223 -19.14 6.76 11.39
N VAL A 224 -20.03 7.62 11.83
CA VAL A 224 -20.27 8.92 11.19
C VAL A 224 -19.95 10.03 12.17
N ASN A 225 -19.18 11.00 11.75
CA ASN A 225 -18.93 12.21 12.50
C ASN A 225 -19.44 13.42 11.71
N ILE A 226 -20.28 14.21 12.32
CA ILE A 226 -20.84 15.41 11.74
C ILE A 226 -20.21 16.60 12.45
N THR A 227 -19.59 17.49 11.71
CA THR A 227 -18.97 18.71 12.24
C THR A 227 -19.64 19.92 11.61
N ALA A 228 -20.14 20.83 12.43
CA ALA A 228 -20.78 22.05 11.97
C ALA A 228 -20.76 23.13 13.08
N SER A 229 -20.77 24.40 12.69
CA SER A 229 -20.98 25.52 13.64
C SER A 229 -22.39 25.56 14.13
N LYS A 230 -23.36 25.46 13.20
CA LYS A 230 -24.79 25.43 13.45
C LYS A 230 -25.44 24.33 12.62
N MET A 231 -26.28 23.53 13.24
CA MET A 231 -26.97 22.43 12.56
C MET A 231 -28.41 22.30 13.09
N ARG A 232 -29.38 22.13 12.20
CA ARG A 232 -30.77 21.84 12.58
C ARG A 232 -30.94 20.35 12.87
N ALA A 233 -31.92 20.01 13.69
CA ALA A 233 -32.18 18.60 13.99
C ALA A 233 -32.60 17.81 12.74
N GLU A 234 -33.30 18.44 11.80
CA GLU A 234 -33.70 17.88 10.52
C GLU A 234 -32.46 17.52 9.65
N GLU A 235 -31.44 18.39 9.61
CA GLU A 235 -30.21 18.17 8.85
C GLU A 235 -29.46 16.96 9.39
N LYS A 236 -29.35 16.81 10.71
CA LYS A 236 -28.80 15.60 11.32
C LYS A 236 -29.58 14.36 10.90
N GLN A 237 -30.91 14.40 10.95
CA GLN A 237 -31.75 13.25 10.57
C GLN A 237 -31.53 12.90 9.08
N GLN A 238 -31.50 13.88 8.20
CA GLN A 238 -31.23 13.68 6.77
C GLN A 238 -29.87 13.00 6.54
N ILE A 239 -28.79 13.46 7.17
CA ILE A 239 -27.49 12.86 7.09
C ILE A 239 -27.54 11.39 7.50
N MET A 240 -28.20 11.10 8.63
CA MET A 240 -28.32 9.74 9.15
C MET A 240 -29.10 8.82 8.22
N ASP A 241 -30.22 9.32 7.66
CA ASP A 241 -31.05 8.57 6.72
C ASP A 241 -30.31 8.29 5.42
N TYR A 242 -29.56 9.25 4.89
CA TYR A 242 -28.73 9.07 3.70
C TYR A 242 -27.65 8.00 3.92
N VAL A 243 -26.88 8.08 5.03
CA VAL A 243 -25.85 7.10 5.32
C VAL A 243 -26.43 5.72 5.58
N ASN A 244 -27.54 5.63 6.31
CA ASN A 244 -28.21 4.36 6.59
C ASN A 244 -28.72 3.69 5.30
N ASN A 245 -29.29 4.47 4.38
CA ASN A 245 -29.73 3.98 3.09
C ASN A 245 -28.54 3.54 2.22
N ALA A 246 -27.45 4.31 2.22
CA ALA A 246 -26.25 3.98 1.46
C ALA A 246 -25.56 2.70 1.96
N THR A 247 -25.54 2.49 3.28
CA THR A 247 -24.91 1.29 3.90
C THR A 247 -25.84 0.05 3.90
N GLY A 248 -27.08 0.18 3.38
CA GLY A 248 -28.03 -0.94 3.43
C GLY A 248 -28.46 -1.33 4.84
N GLY A 249 -28.29 -0.45 5.83
CA GLY A 249 -28.63 -0.70 7.23
C GLY A 249 -27.52 -1.43 8.00
N ALA A 250 -26.33 -0.85 8.07
CA ALA A 250 -25.21 -1.42 8.85
C ALA A 250 -25.64 -1.78 10.28
N SER A 251 -25.28 -2.98 10.73
CA SER A 251 -25.72 -3.57 12.01
C SER A 251 -25.23 -2.80 13.25
N ASN A 252 -24.11 -2.11 13.13
CA ASN A 252 -23.52 -1.27 14.17
C ASN A 252 -23.23 0.12 13.63
N PHE A 253 -24.06 1.07 14.06
CA PHE A 253 -23.97 2.45 13.63
C PHE A 253 -23.67 3.36 14.81
N LYS A 254 -22.66 4.22 14.70
CA LYS A 254 -22.36 5.25 15.68
C LYS A 254 -22.27 6.62 15.01
N CYS A 255 -22.85 7.62 15.65
CA CYS A 255 -22.82 9.00 15.19
C CYS A 255 -22.27 9.92 16.27
N GLY A 256 -21.22 10.65 15.93
CA GLY A 256 -20.71 11.79 16.68
C GLY A 256 -21.19 13.11 16.08
N VAL A 257 -21.33 14.13 16.93
CA VAL A 257 -21.64 15.50 16.49
C VAL A 257 -20.71 16.46 17.19
N VAL A 258 -19.89 17.14 16.42
CA VAL A 258 -18.87 18.09 16.90
C VAL A 258 -19.25 19.50 16.46
N ARG A 259 -19.11 20.45 17.36
CA ARG A 259 -19.25 21.86 17.02
C ARG A 259 -17.90 22.44 16.65
N ASP A 260 -17.85 23.07 15.47
CA ASP A 260 -16.68 23.80 14.99
C ASP A 260 -17.13 25.12 14.38
N ASP A 261 -16.83 26.21 15.09
CA ASP A 261 -17.27 27.54 14.69
C ASP A 261 -16.47 28.09 13.48
N GLU A 262 -15.32 27.47 13.11
CA GLU A 262 -14.53 27.84 11.94
C GLU A 262 -15.21 27.43 10.62
N LEU A 263 -16.11 26.43 10.65
CA LEU A 263 -16.86 25.97 9.47
C LEU A 263 -17.95 26.95 9.01
N GLY A 264 -18.27 27.99 9.81
CA GLY A 264 -19.28 28.98 9.44
C GLY A 264 -20.66 28.34 9.19
N GLU A 265 -21.14 28.41 7.96
CA GLU A 265 -22.44 27.83 7.58
C GLU A 265 -22.31 26.43 6.96
N ASP A 266 -21.10 25.90 6.82
CA ASP A 266 -20.86 24.60 6.18
C ASP A 266 -21.08 23.43 7.16
N ILE A 267 -21.39 22.27 6.59
CA ILE A 267 -21.45 20.98 7.31
C ILE A 267 -20.39 20.06 6.72
N LYS A 268 -19.56 19.50 7.59
CA LYS A 268 -18.58 18.47 7.23
C LYS A 268 -19.05 17.12 7.78
N VAL A 269 -19.07 16.11 6.92
CA VAL A 269 -19.42 14.73 7.28
C VAL A 269 -18.21 13.84 7.02
N THR A 270 -17.83 13.07 8.03
CA THR A 270 -16.82 12.01 7.92
C THR A 270 -17.50 10.66 8.15
N ILE A 271 -17.34 9.75 7.21
CA ILE A 271 -17.90 8.40 7.27
C ILE A 271 -16.72 7.41 7.32
N VAL A 272 -16.72 6.50 8.28
CA VAL A 272 -15.80 5.35 8.32
C VAL A 272 -16.65 4.08 8.27
N ALA A 273 -16.57 3.36 7.17
CA ALA A 273 -17.30 2.13 6.93
C ALA A 273 -16.32 0.94 7.06
N THR A 274 -16.67 -0.07 7.86
CA THR A 274 -15.78 -1.18 8.17
C THR A 274 -16.49 -2.54 8.07
N GLY A 275 -15.72 -3.61 8.14
CA GLY A 275 -16.23 -4.97 8.13
C GLY A 275 -16.32 -5.56 6.73
N TYR A 276 -15.41 -5.16 5.85
CA TYR A 276 -15.25 -5.74 4.52
C TYR A 276 -14.25 -6.89 4.55
N ASP A 277 -14.50 -7.89 3.71
CA ASP A 277 -13.54 -8.98 3.53
C ASP A 277 -12.37 -8.58 2.64
N MET A 278 -11.24 -9.26 2.81
CA MET A 278 -10.05 -9.05 1.97
C MET A 278 -10.27 -9.41 0.48
N THR A 279 -11.31 -10.15 0.17
CA THR A 279 -11.75 -10.44 -1.20
C THR A 279 -12.32 -9.21 -1.91
N ASP A 280 -12.73 -8.20 -1.15
CA ASP A 280 -13.20 -6.91 -1.66
C ASP A 280 -12.07 -5.91 -1.98
N LEU A 281 -10.79 -6.33 -1.85
CA LEU A 281 -9.65 -5.55 -2.33
C LEU A 281 -9.89 -5.14 -3.79
N PRO A 282 -9.62 -3.87 -4.14
CA PRO A 282 -9.54 -3.48 -5.54
C PRO A 282 -8.65 -4.50 -6.26
N GLN A 283 -9.20 -5.25 -7.19
CA GLN A 283 -8.42 -6.22 -7.96
C GLN A 283 -7.38 -5.41 -8.73
N VAL A 284 -6.17 -5.39 -8.20
CA VAL A 284 -5.01 -5.03 -9.02
C VAL A 284 -5.00 -6.09 -10.12
N ASP A 285 -5.13 -5.65 -11.37
CA ASP A 285 -5.12 -6.53 -12.53
C ASP A 285 -3.79 -7.30 -12.56
N THR A 286 -3.76 -8.41 -11.82
CA THR A 286 -2.60 -9.30 -11.74
C THR A 286 -2.36 -10.03 -13.05
N ASP A 287 -3.30 -10.00 -13.99
CA ASP A 287 -3.14 -10.63 -15.29
C ASP A 287 -2.09 -9.89 -16.15
N GLN A 288 -1.89 -8.59 -15.93
CA GLN A 288 -0.77 -7.86 -16.53
C GLN A 288 0.57 -8.21 -15.88
N ILE A 289 0.58 -8.47 -14.57
CA ILE A 289 1.80 -8.84 -13.82
C ILE A 289 2.29 -10.25 -14.21
N ASN A 290 1.37 -11.13 -14.60
CA ASN A 290 1.72 -12.48 -15.04
C ASN A 290 2.35 -12.54 -16.45
N ARG A 291 2.33 -11.43 -17.21
CA ARG A 291 2.92 -11.41 -18.57
C ARG A 291 4.45 -11.34 -18.57
N ASP A 292 5.06 -10.85 -17.50
CA ASP A 292 6.51 -10.64 -17.41
C ASP A 292 7.27 -11.69 -16.58
N LYS A 293 6.59 -12.75 -16.13
CA LYS A 293 7.30 -13.86 -15.49
C LYS A 293 8.14 -14.59 -16.53
N ILE A 294 9.43 -14.57 -16.29
CA ILE A 294 10.54 -15.23 -17.00
C ILE A 294 10.06 -16.33 -17.95
N ILE A 295 10.12 -16.07 -19.25
CA ILE A 295 9.91 -17.09 -20.27
C ILE A 295 11.20 -17.90 -20.32
N THR A 296 11.16 -19.11 -19.78
CA THR A 296 12.27 -20.06 -19.94
C THR A 296 12.10 -20.73 -21.30
N VAL A 297 13.05 -20.51 -22.20
CA VAL A 297 13.08 -21.17 -23.50
C VAL A 297 13.95 -22.41 -23.36
N ASP A 298 13.34 -23.58 -23.47
CA ASP A 298 14.08 -24.84 -23.57
C ASP A 298 14.50 -25.03 -25.04
N ILE A 299 15.82 -25.02 -25.28
CA ILE A 299 16.40 -25.11 -26.62
C ILE A 299 16.79 -26.57 -26.98
N SER A 300 16.53 -27.52 -26.06
CA SER A 300 16.98 -28.92 -26.24
C SER A 300 16.17 -29.73 -27.26
N ASP A 301 15.03 -29.24 -27.75
CA ASP A 301 14.24 -29.90 -28.77
C ASP A 301 14.07 -29.02 -30.03
N GLU A 302 14.10 -29.62 -31.23
CA GLU A 302 13.87 -28.94 -32.51
C GLU A 302 12.49 -28.24 -32.61
N ASN A 303 11.56 -28.52 -31.65
CA ASN A 303 10.31 -27.85 -31.43
C ASN A 303 10.41 -26.97 -30.16
N PHE A 304 10.54 -25.67 -30.34
CA PHE A 304 10.52 -24.68 -29.24
C PHE A 304 9.26 -24.82 -28.39
N SER A 305 9.39 -25.29 -27.16
CA SER A 305 8.30 -25.24 -26.18
C SER A 305 8.52 -24.11 -25.21
N TYR A 306 7.54 -23.22 -25.08
CA TYR A 306 7.53 -22.15 -24.09
C TYR A 306 6.79 -22.66 -22.85
N VAL A 307 7.45 -22.61 -21.70
CA VAL A 307 6.83 -22.94 -20.41
C VAL A 307 6.75 -21.68 -19.59
N ARG A 308 5.55 -21.21 -19.32
CA ARG A 308 5.27 -20.23 -18.29
C ARG A 308 5.27 -20.97 -16.96
N HIS A 309 5.91 -20.43 -15.93
CA HIS A 309 6.04 -21.07 -14.63
C HIS A 309 4.73 -21.80 -14.22
N GLY A 310 4.70 -23.11 -14.40
CA GLY A 310 3.65 -24.02 -13.95
C GLY A 310 2.47 -24.30 -14.89
N LEU A 311 2.36 -23.67 -16.07
CA LEU A 311 1.29 -23.95 -17.04
C LEU A 311 1.82 -23.94 -18.48
N PRO A 312 1.50 -24.94 -19.31
CA PRO A 312 1.83 -24.91 -20.73
C PRO A 312 1.05 -23.81 -21.43
N LEU A 313 1.72 -22.99 -22.26
CA LEU A 313 1.08 -21.97 -23.09
C LEU A 313 0.20 -22.64 -24.15
N SER A 314 -0.97 -22.04 -24.40
CA SER A 314 -1.83 -22.50 -25.50
C SER A 314 -1.20 -22.17 -26.86
N SER A 315 -1.49 -22.96 -27.89
CA SER A 315 -0.99 -22.73 -29.25
C SER A 315 -1.35 -21.37 -29.86
N GLY A 316 -2.31 -20.64 -29.27
CA GLY A 316 -2.68 -19.26 -29.64
C GLY A 316 -1.69 -18.20 -29.13
N ASP A 317 -1.04 -18.45 -28.01
CA ASP A 317 -0.07 -17.51 -27.42
C ASP A 317 1.28 -17.49 -28.17
N LEU A 318 1.57 -18.56 -28.90
CA LEU A 318 2.80 -18.72 -29.70
C LEU A 318 2.82 -17.89 -30.98
N LEU A 319 1.65 -17.52 -31.52
CA LEU A 319 1.55 -16.77 -32.77
C LEU A 319 1.80 -15.25 -32.64
N SER A 320 1.85 -14.73 -31.41
CA SER A 320 2.09 -13.29 -31.16
C SER A 320 3.56 -12.90 -30.98
N VAL A 321 4.47 -13.86 -30.85
CA VAL A 321 5.91 -13.59 -30.74
C VAL A 321 6.54 -13.56 -32.13
N THR A 322 6.53 -12.42 -32.79
CA THR A 322 7.22 -12.23 -34.06
C THR A 322 8.71 -11.98 -33.84
N LYS A 323 9.54 -12.40 -34.83
CA LYS A 323 11.01 -12.18 -34.84
C LYS A 323 11.44 -10.70 -34.64
N LYS A 324 10.51 -9.76 -34.57
CA LYS A 324 10.75 -8.32 -34.38
C LYS A 324 10.92 -7.91 -32.92
N ASP A 325 10.45 -8.71 -31.95
CA ASP A 325 10.56 -8.41 -30.54
C ASP A 325 11.89 -8.91 -29.93
N ARG A 326 12.97 -8.82 -30.70
CA ARG A 326 14.30 -8.98 -30.15
C ARG A 326 14.61 -7.79 -29.24
N TYR A 327 14.45 -7.98 -27.98
CA TYR A 327 14.86 -7.05 -26.94
C TYR A 327 16.37 -6.84 -27.04
N ILE A 328 16.77 -5.69 -27.57
CA ILE A 328 18.16 -5.22 -27.54
C ILE A 328 18.40 -4.71 -26.11
N GLY A 329 19.02 -5.53 -25.25
CA GLY A 329 19.53 -4.98 -24.00
C GLY A 329 19.73 -5.88 -22.78
N LYS A 330 19.13 -7.07 -22.69
CA LYS A 330 19.48 -8.02 -21.60
C LYS A 330 19.78 -9.40 -22.16
N PRO A 331 20.89 -10.04 -21.79
CA PRO A 331 21.16 -11.40 -22.24
C PRO A 331 20.08 -12.33 -21.67
N ALA A 332 19.36 -13.01 -22.56
CA ALA A 332 18.45 -14.08 -22.16
C ALA A 332 19.22 -15.13 -21.35
N LEU A 333 18.64 -15.57 -20.24
CA LEU A 333 19.20 -16.65 -19.46
C LEU A 333 18.98 -17.94 -20.25
N ILE A 334 20.06 -18.47 -20.85
CA ILE A 334 20.02 -19.75 -21.56
C ILE A 334 20.15 -20.85 -20.51
N VAL A 335 19.13 -21.70 -20.41
CA VAL A 335 19.09 -22.85 -19.50
C VAL A 335 19.05 -24.11 -20.35
N GLU A 336 20.06 -24.93 -20.23
CA GLU A 336 20.21 -26.15 -21.05
C GLU A 336 19.53 -27.39 -20.43
N ASN A 337 19.36 -27.38 -19.09
CA ASN A 337 18.68 -28.45 -18.36
C ASN A 337 18.18 -27.97 -16.95
N SER A 338 17.46 -28.85 -16.24
CA SER A 338 16.92 -28.54 -14.91
C SER A 338 17.97 -28.32 -13.82
N GLU A 339 19.14 -28.94 -13.93
CA GLU A 339 20.26 -28.76 -12.98
C GLU A 339 20.89 -27.39 -13.17
N ASP A 340 21.02 -26.93 -14.41
CA ASP A 340 21.52 -25.61 -14.76
C ASP A 340 20.58 -24.50 -14.26
N LEU A 341 19.26 -24.76 -14.26
CA LEU A 341 18.27 -23.86 -13.68
C LEU A 341 18.48 -23.68 -12.17
N GLN A 342 18.57 -24.79 -11.43
CA GLN A 342 18.79 -24.75 -9.97
C GLN A 342 20.11 -24.07 -9.61
N GLN A 343 21.16 -24.29 -10.35
CA GLN A 343 22.45 -23.65 -10.14
C GLN A 343 22.39 -22.14 -10.42
N LYS A 344 21.68 -21.73 -11.48
CA LYS A 344 21.50 -20.31 -11.83
C LYS A 344 20.55 -19.58 -10.89
N GLU A 345 19.58 -20.25 -10.30
CA GLU A 345 18.71 -19.70 -9.26
C GLU A 345 19.45 -19.48 -7.93
N SER A 346 20.42 -20.31 -7.61
CA SER A 346 21.22 -20.21 -6.38
C SER A 346 22.31 -19.14 -6.42
N GLU A 347 22.65 -18.64 -7.62
CA GLU A 347 23.70 -17.64 -7.78
C GLU A 347 23.22 -16.21 -7.64
N THR A 348 23.97 -15.40 -6.89
CA THR A 348 23.70 -13.97 -6.79
C THR A 348 23.98 -13.25 -8.11
N ALA A 349 23.38 -12.07 -8.31
CA ALA A 349 23.63 -11.22 -9.48
C ALA A 349 25.13 -10.84 -9.60
N PHE A 350 25.84 -10.77 -8.46
CA PHE A 350 27.27 -10.48 -8.39
C PHE A 350 28.09 -11.65 -8.91
N ASP A 351 27.78 -12.89 -8.52
CA ASP A 351 28.50 -14.10 -8.97
C ASP A 351 28.32 -14.30 -10.46
N ARG A 352 27.11 -14.05 -11.00
CA ARG A 352 26.83 -14.09 -12.45
C ARG A 352 27.71 -13.10 -13.23
N ARG A 353 27.86 -11.88 -12.72
CA ARG A 353 28.68 -10.83 -13.35
C ARG A 353 30.15 -11.17 -13.32
N ASP A 354 30.64 -11.71 -12.21
CA ASP A 354 32.04 -12.08 -12.07
C ASP A 354 32.42 -13.26 -13.00
N ARG A 355 31.50 -14.25 -13.13
CA ARG A 355 31.66 -15.35 -14.08
C ARG A 355 31.71 -14.87 -15.54
N MET A 356 30.79 -13.95 -15.92
CA MET A 356 30.82 -13.37 -17.27
C MET A 356 32.10 -12.63 -17.57
N LEU A 357 32.61 -11.85 -16.62
CA LEU A 357 33.87 -11.14 -16.77
C LEU A 357 35.08 -12.10 -16.91
N ARG A 358 35.09 -13.20 -16.17
CA ARG A 358 36.14 -14.25 -16.29
C ARG A 358 36.06 -14.93 -17.65
N LYS A 359 34.88 -15.27 -18.14
CA LYS A 359 34.66 -15.87 -19.46
C LYS A 359 35.11 -14.94 -20.57
N GLN A 360 34.77 -13.67 -20.53
CA GLN A 360 35.27 -12.68 -21.52
C GLN A 360 36.80 -12.52 -21.51
N ARG A 361 37.41 -12.53 -20.34
CA ARG A 361 38.89 -12.49 -20.24
C ARG A 361 39.53 -13.72 -20.84
N GLN A 362 38.96 -14.92 -20.64
CA GLN A 362 39.45 -16.14 -21.25
C GLN A 362 39.31 -16.12 -22.77
N GLU A 363 38.18 -15.70 -23.31
CA GLU A 363 37.94 -15.57 -24.75
C GLU A 363 38.92 -14.56 -25.40
N GLN A 364 39.17 -13.43 -24.73
CA GLN A 364 40.16 -12.46 -25.18
C GLN A 364 41.60 -13.03 -25.15
N MET A 365 41.89 -13.83 -24.13
CA MET A 365 43.21 -14.48 -24.03
C MET A 365 43.40 -15.49 -25.16
N VAL A 366 42.41 -16.32 -25.47
CA VAL A 366 42.45 -17.29 -26.59
C VAL A 366 42.61 -16.56 -27.93
N GLN A 367 41.81 -15.50 -28.18
CA GLN A 367 41.94 -14.71 -29.41
C GLN A 367 43.33 -14.05 -29.56
N ASN A 368 43.93 -13.61 -28.46
CA ASN A 368 45.29 -13.05 -28.48
C ASN A 368 46.36 -14.10 -28.75
N ILE A 369 46.18 -15.32 -28.26
CA ILE A 369 47.10 -16.46 -28.55
C ILE A 369 46.97 -16.87 -30.02
N GLU A 370 45.76 -16.97 -30.57
CA GLU A 370 45.53 -17.27 -31.98
C GLU A 370 46.16 -16.21 -32.90
N LYS A 371 46.00 -14.93 -32.60
CA LYS A 371 46.64 -13.83 -33.35
C LYS A 371 48.18 -13.81 -33.25
N GLN A 372 48.74 -14.38 -32.18
CA GLN A 372 50.21 -14.53 -32.06
C GLN A 372 50.73 -15.76 -32.76
N SER A 373 49.91 -16.80 -32.97
CA SER A 373 50.32 -18.01 -33.72
C SER A 373 50.21 -17.83 -35.23
N GLU A 374 49.51 -16.82 -35.72
CA GLU A 374 49.41 -16.47 -37.15
C GLU A 374 50.47 -15.45 -37.60
N ARG A 375 51.35 -15.01 -36.70
CA ARG A 375 52.52 -14.17 -37.02
C ARG A 375 53.81 -14.97 -36.87
#